data_0ac6a1a190ac3a9328c79bb1291afce9
#
_entry.id   0ac6a1a190ac3a9328c79bb1291afce9
#
_cell.length_a   1.000
_cell.length_b   1.000
_cell.length_c   1.000
_cell.angle_alpha   90.00
_cell.angle_beta   90.00
_cell.angle_gamma   90.00
#
_symmetry.space_group_name_H-M   'P 1'
#
loop_
_entity.id
_entity.type
_entity.pdbx_description
1 polymer ?
#
loop_
_entity_poly.entity_id
_entity_poly.type
_entity_poly.pdbx_seq_one_letter_code
_entity_poly.pdbx_strand_id
1 'polypeptide(L)'
;MKQYHSLLRTILEKGDEKSDRTGTGTISIFGHQMRFNLNEGFPCLTTKKLHLKSIIYELLWFLKGDNNIKYLQENGVKIWDAWADENGDLGPVYGVQWRKWKDENGNIHDQISELINNLNNNPYSRRHIISAWNVSHINEMALPPCHTIFQFYVNNNKLSCQLYQRSADVFLGVPFNIASYALLTMMIAQVCKFELGDFIHTFGDAHIYLNHIDQVKLQLSRDFYSLPKMVMNKDVKDIFSFKYEDFELKDYTSHPHIKAEISV
;
A
#
# COMPACT_ATOMS: atom_id res chain seq x y z
N MET A 1 -15.10 -5.04 -3.61
CA MET A 1 -14.68 -4.30 -2.39
C MET A 1 -15.54 -4.57 -1.16
N LYS A 2 -16.34 -5.64 -1.13
CA LYS A 2 -17.17 -6.05 0.02
C LYS A 2 -16.33 -6.32 1.28
N GLN A 3 -15.13 -6.89 1.11
CA GLN A 3 -14.19 -7.19 2.20
C GLN A 3 -13.81 -5.95 3.00
N TYR A 4 -13.55 -4.84 2.31
CA TYR A 4 -13.23 -3.56 2.95
C TYR A 4 -14.43 -3.00 3.74
N HIS A 5 -15.65 -3.04 3.17
CA HIS A 5 -16.85 -2.64 3.90
C HIS A 5 -17.13 -3.56 5.10
N SER A 6 -16.84 -4.86 4.98
CA SER A 6 -16.94 -5.80 6.10
C SER A 6 -16.00 -5.42 7.24
N LEU A 7 -14.75 -5.02 6.92
CA LEU A 7 -13.79 -4.53 7.92
C LEU A 7 -14.31 -3.27 8.63
N LEU A 8 -14.80 -2.27 7.88
CA LEU A 8 -15.37 -1.06 8.47
C LEU A 8 -16.53 -1.36 9.44
N ARG A 9 -17.47 -2.24 9.03
CA ARG A 9 -18.57 -2.66 9.91
C ARG A 9 -18.06 -3.40 11.14
N THR A 10 -17.12 -4.33 10.97
CA THR A 10 -16.54 -5.09 12.09
C THR A 10 -15.91 -4.16 13.12
N ILE A 11 -15.18 -3.12 12.69
CA ILE A 11 -14.58 -2.15 13.61
C ILE A 11 -15.67 -1.35 14.34
N LEU A 12 -16.68 -0.84 13.64
CA LEU A 12 -17.76 -0.08 14.27
C LEU A 12 -18.61 -0.91 15.24
N GLU A 13 -18.78 -2.22 14.99
CA GLU A 13 -19.65 -3.11 15.78
C GLU A 13 -18.93 -3.80 16.94
N LYS A 14 -17.62 -4.07 16.78
CA LYS A 14 -16.85 -4.95 17.69
C LYS A 14 -15.54 -4.33 18.17
N GLY A 15 -15.18 -3.14 17.70
CA GLY A 15 -13.95 -2.48 18.10
C GLY A 15 -14.05 -1.85 19.47
N ASP A 16 -12.92 -1.78 20.13
CA ASP A 16 -12.75 -1.09 21.40
C ASP A 16 -12.28 0.34 21.16
N GLU A 17 -12.89 1.29 21.87
CA GLU A 17 -12.45 2.69 21.86
C GLU A 17 -11.20 2.85 22.74
N LYS A 18 -10.21 3.56 22.22
CA LYS A 18 -8.98 3.89 22.94
C LYS A 18 -8.42 5.25 22.54
N SER A 19 -7.66 5.86 23.46
CA SER A 19 -6.84 7.01 23.16
C SER A 19 -5.68 6.62 22.23
N ASP A 20 -5.17 7.57 21.47
CA ASP A 20 -4.02 7.41 20.60
C ASP A 20 -3.04 8.59 20.74
N ARG A 21 -1.88 8.50 20.07
CA ARG A 21 -0.82 9.52 20.10
C ARG A 21 -1.29 10.89 19.60
N THR A 22 -2.24 10.91 18.67
CA THR A 22 -2.74 12.17 18.08
C THR A 22 -3.75 12.91 18.96
N GLY A 23 -4.26 12.25 20.02
CA GLY A 23 -5.31 12.78 20.88
C GLY A 23 -6.71 12.76 20.26
N THR A 24 -6.87 12.28 19.03
CA THR A 24 -8.17 12.17 18.36
C THR A 24 -9.02 11.03 18.93
N GLY A 25 -8.37 9.93 19.35
CA GLY A 25 -9.01 8.68 19.73
C GLY A 25 -9.40 7.82 18.54
N THR A 26 -9.50 6.51 18.77
CA THR A 26 -9.82 5.52 17.74
C THR A 26 -10.77 4.46 18.27
N ILE A 27 -11.53 3.85 17.36
CA ILE A 27 -12.15 2.53 17.55
C ILE A 27 -11.33 1.52 16.78
N SER A 28 -10.89 0.43 17.39
CA SER A 28 -9.98 -0.52 16.77
C SER A 28 -10.28 -1.97 17.09
N ILE A 29 -9.85 -2.85 16.18
CA ILE A 29 -9.73 -4.29 16.38
C ILE A 29 -8.27 -4.71 16.17
N PHE A 30 -7.85 -5.79 16.82
CA PHE A 30 -6.52 -6.35 16.62
C PHE A 30 -6.62 -7.68 15.86
N GLY A 31 -5.95 -7.72 14.70
CA GLY A 31 -5.95 -8.89 13.83
C GLY A 31 -7.17 -8.95 12.89
N HIS A 32 -6.91 -8.78 11.59
CA HIS A 32 -7.91 -8.97 10.53
C HIS A 32 -7.20 -9.29 9.22
N GLN A 33 -7.91 -9.96 8.30
CA GLN A 33 -7.37 -10.23 6.97
C GLN A 33 -8.44 -10.04 5.89
N MET A 34 -8.05 -9.39 4.79
CA MET A 34 -8.85 -9.29 3.58
C MET A 34 -8.13 -9.97 2.41
N ARG A 35 -8.90 -10.49 1.45
CA ARG A 35 -8.38 -11.11 0.22
C ARG A 35 -9.07 -10.53 -1.00
N PHE A 36 -8.28 -10.22 -2.02
CA PHE A 36 -8.73 -9.65 -3.29
C PHE A 36 -8.19 -10.52 -4.43
N ASN A 37 -9.06 -11.13 -5.22
CA ASN A 37 -8.67 -11.81 -6.45
C ASN A 37 -8.41 -10.76 -7.54
N LEU A 38 -7.16 -10.63 -7.97
CA LEU A 38 -6.76 -9.59 -8.94
C LEU A 38 -7.28 -9.86 -10.37
N ASN A 39 -7.81 -11.07 -10.63
CA ASN A 39 -8.47 -11.40 -11.89
C ASN A 39 -9.91 -10.86 -11.98
N GLU A 40 -10.53 -10.51 -10.86
CA GLU A 40 -11.89 -9.92 -10.82
C GLU A 40 -11.90 -8.42 -11.14
N GLY A 41 -10.74 -7.79 -11.21
CA GLY A 41 -10.55 -6.37 -11.46
C GLY A 41 -9.57 -5.74 -10.47
N PHE A 42 -9.21 -4.49 -10.74
CA PHE A 42 -8.29 -3.76 -9.87
C PHE A 42 -9.02 -3.30 -8.60
N PRO A 43 -8.52 -3.62 -7.40
CA PRO A 43 -9.23 -3.35 -6.14
C PRO A 43 -9.12 -1.88 -5.72
N CYS A 44 -9.66 -0.99 -6.55
CA CYS A 44 -9.85 0.42 -6.28
C CYS A 44 -11.26 0.67 -5.74
N LEU A 45 -11.38 1.44 -4.67
CA LEU A 45 -12.68 1.72 -4.06
C LEU A 45 -13.62 2.43 -5.04
N THR A 46 -14.87 1.98 -5.07
CA THR A 46 -15.95 2.62 -5.84
C THR A 46 -16.93 3.40 -4.93
N THR A 47 -16.94 3.15 -3.64
CA THR A 47 -17.82 3.82 -2.67
C THR A 47 -17.30 5.19 -2.20
N LYS A 48 -16.03 5.51 -2.50
CA LYS A 48 -15.49 6.88 -2.51
C LYS A 48 -14.36 6.96 -3.54
N LYS A 49 -14.24 8.12 -4.19
CA LYS A 49 -13.18 8.36 -5.19
C LYS A 49 -11.81 8.40 -4.53
N LEU A 50 -10.86 7.63 -5.06
CA LEU A 50 -9.46 7.66 -4.67
C LEU A 50 -8.63 8.53 -5.62
N HIS A 51 -7.58 9.14 -5.08
CA HIS A 51 -6.62 9.92 -5.87
C HIS A 51 -5.50 9.00 -6.40
N LEU A 52 -5.80 8.26 -7.48
CA LEU A 52 -4.91 7.25 -8.05
C LEU A 52 -3.53 7.82 -8.42
N LYS A 53 -3.47 9.09 -8.85
CA LYS A 53 -2.20 9.77 -9.15
C LYS A 53 -1.22 9.70 -7.99
N SER A 54 -1.68 9.99 -6.77
CA SER A 54 -0.83 9.91 -5.57
C SER A 54 -0.37 8.49 -5.30
N ILE A 55 -1.25 7.49 -5.47
CA ILE A 55 -0.91 6.08 -5.25
C ILE A 55 0.20 5.62 -6.20
N ILE A 56 0.09 5.96 -7.49
CA ILE A 56 1.09 5.56 -8.50
C ILE A 56 2.43 6.25 -8.24
N TYR A 57 2.44 7.58 -8.03
CA TYR A 57 3.68 8.32 -7.79
C TYR A 57 4.36 7.89 -6.49
N GLU A 58 3.62 7.61 -5.42
CA GLU A 58 4.18 7.08 -4.17
C GLU A 58 4.84 5.72 -4.39
N LEU A 59 4.17 4.79 -5.10
CA LEU A 59 4.75 3.48 -5.39
C LEU A 59 6.02 3.60 -6.25
N LEU A 60 6.01 4.44 -7.28
CA LEU A 60 7.19 4.71 -8.10
C LEU A 60 8.32 5.33 -7.29
N TRP A 61 8.01 6.22 -6.35
CA TRP A 61 8.97 6.83 -5.43
C TRP A 61 9.59 5.78 -4.49
N PHE A 62 8.81 4.87 -3.93
CA PHE A 62 9.34 3.73 -3.15
C PHE A 62 10.30 2.87 -4.01
N LEU A 63 9.92 2.57 -5.25
CA LEU A 63 10.74 1.77 -6.17
C LEU A 63 12.04 2.47 -6.59
N LYS A 64 12.11 3.79 -6.53
CA LYS A 64 13.36 4.55 -6.70
C LYS A 64 14.31 4.45 -5.50
N GLY A 65 13.84 3.96 -4.36
CA GLY A 65 14.62 3.96 -3.13
C GLY A 65 14.96 5.35 -2.63
N ASP A 66 14.05 6.30 -2.86
CA ASP A 66 14.18 7.69 -2.47
C ASP A 66 13.48 7.95 -1.12
N ASN A 67 13.95 8.92 -0.37
CA ASN A 67 13.40 9.37 0.91
C ASN A 67 13.06 10.86 0.91
N ASN A 68 13.38 11.57 -0.17
CA ASN A 68 13.06 13.00 -0.31
C ASN A 68 11.73 13.18 -1.08
N ILE A 69 10.85 14.02 -0.55
CA ILE A 69 9.51 14.25 -1.10
C ILE A 69 9.49 15.13 -2.34
N LYS A 70 10.63 15.70 -2.76
CA LYS A 70 10.72 16.59 -3.93
C LYS A 70 10.12 15.97 -5.19
N TYR A 71 10.44 14.69 -5.46
CA TYR A 71 9.85 13.98 -6.59
C TYR A 71 8.32 13.92 -6.53
N LEU A 72 7.76 13.73 -5.34
CA LEU A 72 6.30 13.72 -5.14
C LEU A 72 5.71 15.10 -5.37
N GLN A 73 6.32 16.15 -4.81
CA GLN A 73 5.88 17.53 -4.93
C GLN A 73 5.94 18.05 -6.37
N GLU A 74 7.00 17.75 -7.12
CA GLU A 74 7.16 18.08 -8.55
C GLU A 74 6.05 17.47 -9.40
N ASN A 75 5.46 16.35 -8.93
CA ASN A 75 4.33 15.69 -9.57
C ASN A 75 2.97 16.05 -8.94
N GLY A 76 2.92 17.05 -8.06
CA GLY A 76 1.70 17.54 -7.42
C GLY A 76 1.12 16.59 -6.37
N VAL A 77 1.94 15.72 -5.79
CA VAL A 77 1.60 14.78 -4.71
C VAL A 77 2.14 15.31 -3.39
N LYS A 78 1.26 15.49 -2.40
CA LYS A 78 1.55 16.15 -1.11
C LYS A 78 1.27 15.28 0.11
N ILE A 79 1.09 13.96 -0.11
CA ILE A 79 0.64 13.05 0.96
C ILE A 79 1.68 12.80 2.05
N TRP A 80 2.92 13.25 1.84
CA TRP A 80 4.04 13.12 2.78
C TRP A 80 4.54 14.46 3.35
N ASP A 81 4.00 15.60 2.89
CA ASP A 81 4.47 16.94 3.27
C ASP A 81 4.47 17.18 4.80
N ALA A 82 3.49 16.60 5.52
CA ALA A 82 3.34 16.79 6.97
C ALA A 82 4.43 16.11 7.83
N TRP A 83 5.19 15.17 7.25
CA TRP A 83 6.21 14.40 7.97
C TRP A 83 7.64 14.73 7.57
N ALA A 84 7.82 15.40 6.43
CA ALA A 84 9.15 15.75 5.94
C ALA A 84 9.77 16.88 6.75
N ASP A 85 11.09 16.86 6.89
CA ASP A 85 11.85 17.95 7.45
C ASP A 85 11.91 19.17 6.51
N GLU A 86 12.62 20.22 6.90
CA GLU A 86 12.80 21.46 6.12
C GLU A 86 13.48 21.25 4.76
N ASN A 87 14.22 20.15 4.58
CA ASN A 87 14.90 19.77 3.34
C ASN A 87 14.06 18.80 2.50
N GLY A 88 12.87 18.42 2.99
CA GLY A 88 12.00 17.43 2.35
C GLY A 88 12.42 16.00 2.59
N ASP A 89 13.26 15.71 3.58
CA ASP A 89 13.75 14.38 3.91
C ASP A 89 12.85 13.71 4.96
N LEU A 90 12.66 12.39 4.82
CA LEU A 90 11.86 11.54 5.70
C LEU A 90 12.69 10.52 6.48
N GLY A 91 14.02 10.57 6.32
CA GLY A 91 14.88 9.50 6.80
C GLY A 91 14.73 8.20 5.99
N PRO A 92 15.28 7.08 6.47
CA PRO A 92 15.36 5.84 5.71
C PRO A 92 14.03 5.08 5.69
N VAL A 93 12.94 5.73 5.24
CA VAL A 93 11.58 5.14 5.14
C VAL A 93 11.47 4.15 3.98
N TYR A 94 10.39 3.45 3.89
CA TYR A 94 9.94 2.44 2.91
C TYR A 94 10.86 2.17 1.70
N GLY A 95 11.00 3.13 0.78
CA GLY A 95 11.77 2.97 -0.45
C GLY A 95 13.25 2.71 -0.18
N VAL A 96 13.83 3.39 0.81
CA VAL A 96 15.22 3.16 1.24
C VAL A 96 15.37 1.73 1.77
N GLN A 97 14.46 1.27 2.61
CA GLN A 97 14.53 -0.10 3.13
C GLN A 97 14.34 -1.15 2.02
N TRP A 98 13.47 -0.91 1.05
CA TRP A 98 13.25 -1.83 -0.07
C TRP A 98 14.45 -1.95 -1.02
N ARG A 99 15.17 -0.83 -1.23
CA ARG A 99 16.17 -0.71 -2.27
C ARG A 99 17.61 -0.52 -1.78
N LYS A 100 17.78 -0.03 -0.56
CA LYS A 100 19.07 0.38 -0.01
C LYS A 100 19.20 -0.01 1.46
N TRP A 101 18.67 -1.20 1.83
CA TRP A 101 18.84 -1.71 3.19
C TRP A 101 20.30 -1.82 3.55
N LYS A 102 20.74 -1.09 4.57
CA LYS A 102 22.11 -1.10 5.04
C LYS A 102 22.26 -2.09 6.18
N ASP A 103 23.21 -3.01 6.07
CA ASP A 103 23.59 -3.93 7.15
C ASP A 103 24.60 -3.31 8.14
N GLU A 104 24.94 -4.04 9.18
CA GLU A 104 25.88 -3.61 10.21
C GLU A 104 27.31 -3.36 9.70
N ASN A 105 27.69 -3.95 8.56
CA ASN A 105 28.98 -3.77 7.90
C ASN A 105 28.95 -2.63 6.86
N GLY A 106 27.79 -2.00 6.67
CA GLY A 106 27.59 -0.93 5.70
C GLY A 106 27.30 -1.41 4.27
N ASN A 107 27.12 -2.74 4.05
CA ASN A 107 26.71 -3.25 2.74
C ASN A 107 25.25 -2.87 2.46
N ILE A 108 24.96 -2.63 1.19
CA ILE A 108 23.61 -2.27 0.72
C ILE A 108 22.97 -3.49 0.09
N HIS A 109 21.75 -3.80 0.53
CA HIS A 109 20.91 -4.87 -0.01
C HIS A 109 19.71 -4.25 -0.73
N ASP A 110 19.55 -4.58 -2.02
CA ASP A 110 18.38 -4.22 -2.82
C ASP A 110 17.38 -5.37 -2.83
N GLN A 111 16.46 -5.36 -1.85
CA GLN A 111 15.48 -6.42 -1.65
C GLN A 111 14.56 -6.61 -2.88
N ILE A 112 14.22 -5.53 -3.62
CA ILE A 112 13.36 -5.63 -4.82
C ILE A 112 14.10 -6.30 -5.97
N SER A 113 15.35 -5.93 -6.22
CA SER A 113 16.17 -6.59 -7.26
C SER A 113 16.40 -8.06 -6.94
N GLU A 114 16.70 -8.38 -5.69
CA GLU A 114 16.85 -9.76 -5.22
C GLU A 114 15.55 -10.57 -5.35
N LEU A 115 14.40 -9.97 -5.01
CA LEU A 115 13.08 -10.58 -5.18
C LEU A 115 12.84 -10.94 -6.65
N ILE A 116 13.03 -10.00 -7.59
CA ILE A 116 12.82 -10.23 -9.03
C ILE A 116 13.73 -11.36 -9.53
N ASN A 117 15.01 -11.35 -9.14
CA ASN A 117 15.96 -12.40 -9.49
C ASN A 117 15.50 -13.77 -8.95
N ASN A 118 15.08 -13.81 -7.68
CA ASN A 118 14.63 -15.06 -7.04
C ASN A 118 13.31 -15.58 -7.62
N LEU A 119 12.36 -14.71 -7.97
CA LEU A 119 11.11 -15.11 -8.64
C LEU A 119 11.37 -15.74 -10.00
N ASN A 120 12.36 -15.22 -10.77
CA ASN A 120 12.72 -15.77 -12.08
C ASN A 120 13.48 -17.10 -11.98
N ASN A 121 14.34 -17.28 -10.97
CA ASN A 121 15.24 -18.45 -10.87
C ASN A 121 14.70 -19.56 -9.95
N ASN A 122 13.92 -19.20 -8.93
CA ASN A 122 13.36 -20.12 -7.93
C ASN A 122 11.96 -19.67 -7.50
N PRO A 123 10.96 -19.68 -8.40
CA PRO A 123 9.63 -19.11 -8.14
C PRO A 123 8.89 -19.76 -6.97
N TYR A 124 9.17 -21.01 -6.64
CA TYR A 124 8.51 -21.73 -5.54
C TYR A 124 9.21 -21.56 -4.18
N SER A 125 10.19 -20.69 -4.08
CA SER A 125 10.81 -20.35 -2.80
C SER A 125 9.79 -19.74 -1.83
N ARG A 126 9.95 -20.06 -0.55
CA ARG A 126 9.16 -19.47 0.54
C ARG A 126 9.82 -18.23 1.16
N ARG A 127 10.87 -17.70 0.49
CA ARG A 127 11.70 -16.58 0.97
C ARG A 127 11.53 -15.31 0.14
N HIS A 128 10.46 -15.19 -0.64
CA HIS A 128 10.12 -13.99 -1.40
C HIS A 128 9.53 -12.93 -0.45
N ILE A 129 10.35 -12.38 0.42
CA ILE A 129 9.95 -11.46 1.51
C ILE A 129 10.69 -10.14 1.34
N ILE A 130 9.96 -9.05 1.52
CA ILE A 130 10.48 -7.69 1.62
C ILE A 130 10.11 -7.15 3.00
N SER A 131 11.08 -6.62 3.74
CA SER A 131 10.86 -5.95 5.02
C SER A 131 11.19 -4.47 4.93
N ALA A 132 10.28 -3.64 5.41
CA ALA A 132 10.56 -2.22 5.64
C ALA A 132 10.89 -1.93 7.12
N TRP A 133 10.67 -2.91 8.01
CA TRP A 133 10.93 -2.78 9.44
C TRP A 133 12.38 -3.08 9.77
N ASN A 134 13.22 -2.06 9.74
CA ASN A 134 14.63 -2.15 10.13
C ASN A 134 14.80 -1.63 11.55
N VAL A 135 14.99 -2.53 12.51
CA VAL A 135 15.08 -2.19 13.94
C VAL A 135 16.22 -1.20 14.21
N SER A 136 17.31 -1.26 13.46
CA SER A 136 18.47 -0.38 13.66
C SER A 136 18.20 1.06 13.21
N HIS A 137 17.23 1.26 12.29
CA HIS A 137 16.97 2.59 11.68
C HIS A 137 15.60 3.18 12.05
N ILE A 138 14.80 2.51 12.88
CA ILE A 138 13.44 2.96 13.23
C ILE A 138 13.41 4.38 13.78
N ASN A 139 14.38 4.74 14.61
CA ASN A 139 14.46 6.07 15.26
C ASN A 139 14.95 7.17 14.31
N GLU A 140 15.45 6.83 13.13
CA GLU A 140 15.89 7.78 12.10
C GLU A 140 14.77 8.09 11.10
N MET A 141 13.64 7.39 11.18
CA MET A 141 12.50 7.54 10.28
C MET A 141 11.53 8.60 10.80
N ALA A 142 11.13 9.54 9.97
CA ALA A 142 10.07 10.51 10.30
C ALA A 142 8.75 9.81 10.67
N LEU A 143 8.48 8.65 10.04
CA LEU A 143 7.34 7.80 10.35
C LEU A 143 7.76 6.32 10.25
N PRO A 144 7.79 5.55 11.37
CA PRO A 144 8.03 4.12 11.33
C PRO A 144 7.02 3.38 10.44
N PRO A 145 7.46 2.45 9.58
CA PRO A 145 6.62 1.83 8.57
C PRO A 145 5.35 1.18 9.14
N CYS A 146 4.18 1.58 8.64
CA CYS A 146 2.90 0.95 8.96
C CYS A 146 2.74 -0.37 8.22
N HIS A 147 2.98 -0.39 6.91
CA HIS A 147 3.06 -1.61 6.10
C HIS A 147 4.50 -2.16 6.17
N THR A 148 4.72 -3.09 7.09
CA THR A 148 6.05 -3.47 7.59
C THR A 148 6.74 -4.55 6.79
N ILE A 149 5.97 -5.53 6.30
CA ILE A 149 6.48 -6.70 5.59
C ILE A 149 5.48 -7.19 4.56
N PHE A 150 5.97 -7.61 3.41
CA PHE A 150 5.14 -8.28 2.42
C PHE A 150 5.87 -9.46 1.79
N GLN A 151 5.10 -10.46 1.38
CA GLN A 151 5.60 -11.71 0.85
C GLN A 151 4.89 -12.06 -0.44
N PHE A 152 5.65 -12.57 -1.41
CA PHE A 152 5.11 -13.11 -2.65
C PHE A 152 5.07 -14.64 -2.62
N TYR A 153 4.10 -15.17 -3.33
CA TYR A 153 3.88 -16.61 -3.45
C TYR A 153 3.47 -16.95 -4.88
N VAL A 154 4.16 -17.93 -5.46
CA VAL A 154 3.85 -18.44 -6.79
C VAL A 154 3.24 -19.83 -6.68
N ASN A 155 2.10 -20.04 -7.31
CA ASN A 155 1.47 -21.35 -7.46
C ASN A 155 0.72 -21.41 -8.80
N ASN A 156 0.87 -22.51 -9.54
CA ASN A 156 0.25 -22.69 -10.85
C ASN A 156 0.45 -21.48 -11.78
N ASN A 157 1.68 -20.98 -11.86
CA ASN A 157 2.08 -19.79 -12.62
C ASN A 157 1.38 -18.47 -12.21
N LYS A 158 0.71 -18.42 -11.06
CA LYS A 158 0.04 -17.23 -10.52
C LYS A 158 0.83 -16.63 -9.37
N LEU A 159 1.07 -15.32 -9.43
CA LEU A 159 1.72 -14.55 -8.39
C LEU A 159 0.70 -13.92 -7.45
N SER A 160 0.81 -14.22 -6.18
CA SER A 160 0.04 -13.59 -5.09
C SER A 160 0.96 -12.80 -4.17
N CYS A 161 0.41 -11.78 -3.51
CA CYS A 161 1.12 -10.99 -2.51
C CYS A 161 0.33 -10.96 -1.20
N GLN A 162 1.02 -11.12 -0.07
CA GLN A 162 0.46 -10.87 1.25
C GLN A 162 1.22 -9.74 1.93
N LEU A 163 0.49 -8.70 2.33
CA LEU A 163 0.98 -7.58 3.13
C LEU A 163 0.61 -7.77 4.60
N TYR A 164 1.54 -7.53 5.52
CA TYR A 164 1.25 -7.26 6.92
C TYR A 164 1.41 -5.77 7.24
N GLN A 165 0.33 -5.15 7.70
CA GLN A 165 0.28 -3.76 8.15
C GLN A 165 0.03 -3.73 9.65
N ARG A 166 1.02 -3.24 10.43
CA ARG A 166 0.98 -3.22 11.90
C ARG A 166 -0.04 -2.25 12.47
N SER A 167 -0.27 -1.14 11.77
CA SER A 167 -1.17 -0.04 12.16
C SER A 167 -1.85 0.52 10.91
N ALA A 168 -3.16 0.61 10.93
CA ALA A 168 -3.95 0.90 9.74
C ALA A 168 -5.10 1.85 10.03
N ASP A 169 -4.98 3.12 9.59
CA ASP A 169 -6.13 3.98 9.39
C ASP A 169 -6.98 3.40 8.26
N VAL A 170 -8.08 2.75 8.66
CA VAL A 170 -8.92 2.00 7.71
C VAL A 170 -9.69 2.92 6.78
N PHE A 171 -9.98 4.16 7.19
CA PHE A 171 -10.74 5.09 6.36
C PHE A 171 -9.88 5.83 5.32
N LEU A 172 -8.75 6.43 5.70
CA LEU A 172 -7.90 7.19 4.79
C LEU A 172 -6.79 6.34 4.16
N GLY A 173 -6.01 5.62 4.97
CA GLY A 173 -4.79 4.94 4.54
C GLY A 173 -5.03 3.61 3.82
N VAL A 174 -5.83 2.71 4.39
CA VAL A 174 -6.03 1.35 3.86
C VAL A 174 -6.46 1.30 2.40
N PRO A 175 -7.37 2.16 1.89
CA PRO A 175 -7.72 2.17 0.48
C PRO A 175 -6.53 2.44 -0.46
N PHE A 176 -5.61 3.31 -0.06
CA PHE A 176 -4.37 3.59 -0.78
C PHE A 176 -3.45 2.37 -0.77
N ASN A 177 -3.26 1.73 0.40
CA ASN A 177 -2.42 0.56 0.54
C ASN A 177 -2.94 -0.62 -0.28
N ILE A 178 -4.27 -0.87 -0.32
CA ILE A 178 -4.87 -1.92 -1.16
C ILE A 178 -4.50 -1.70 -2.63
N ALA A 179 -4.74 -0.49 -3.16
CA ALA A 179 -4.47 -0.18 -4.55
C ALA A 179 -2.97 -0.21 -4.87
N SER A 180 -2.13 0.32 -3.98
CA SER A 180 -0.66 0.36 -4.15
C SER A 180 -0.06 -1.05 -4.23
N TYR A 181 -0.39 -1.95 -3.28
CA TYR A 181 0.16 -3.30 -3.28
C TYR A 181 -0.46 -4.22 -4.33
N ALA A 182 -1.72 -4.00 -4.71
CA ALA A 182 -2.30 -4.65 -5.88
C ALA A 182 -1.55 -4.26 -7.15
N LEU A 183 -1.25 -2.96 -7.34
CA LEU A 183 -0.48 -2.46 -8.47
C LEU A 183 0.95 -3.01 -8.47
N LEU A 184 1.65 -3.01 -7.32
CA LEU A 184 2.97 -3.61 -7.18
C LEU A 184 2.97 -5.09 -7.58
N THR A 185 1.94 -5.84 -7.15
CA THR A 185 1.78 -7.26 -7.52
C THR A 185 1.62 -7.43 -9.02
N MET A 186 0.82 -6.57 -9.67
CA MET A 186 0.64 -6.59 -11.12
C MET A 186 1.94 -6.25 -11.87
N MET A 187 2.69 -5.25 -11.40
CA MET A 187 3.99 -4.86 -11.98
C MET A 187 4.99 -6.02 -11.92
N ILE A 188 5.14 -6.65 -10.74
CA ILE A 188 6.04 -7.79 -10.56
C ILE A 188 5.59 -8.99 -11.40
N ALA A 189 4.28 -9.29 -11.44
CA ALA A 189 3.75 -10.36 -12.29
C ALA A 189 4.09 -10.14 -13.77
N GLN A 190 3.97 -8.89 -14.28
CA GLN A 190 4.32 -8.56 -15.66
C GLN A 190 5.82 -8.78 -15.94
N VAL A 191 6.71 -8.22 -15.11
CA VAL A 191 8.16 -8.30 -15.39
C VAL A 191 8.73 -9.70 -15.19
N CYS A 192 8.12 -10.51 -14.29
CA CYS A 192 8.49 -11.90 -14.08
C CYS A 192 7.65 -12.91 -14.91
N LYS A 193 6.70 -12.43 -15.73
CA LYS A 193 5.85 -13.23 -16.64
C LYS A 193 4.95 -14.24 -15.93
N PHE A 194 4.42 -13.89 -14.75
CA PHE A 194 3.39 -14.64 -14.05
C PHE A 194 1.99 -14.12 -14.40
N GLU A 195 1.00 -14.99 -14.24
CA GLU A 195 -0.40 -14.61 -14.17
C GLU A 195 -0.70 -13.97 -12.80
N LEU A 196 -1.81 -13.23 -12.72
CA LEU A 196 -2.24 -12.64 -11.47
C LEU A 196 -2.89 -13.68 -10.55
N GLY A 197 -2.54 -13.63 -9.28
CA GLY A 197 -3.17 -14.35 -8.19
C GLY A 197 -3.99 -13.41 -7.31
N ASP A 198 -3.80 -13.52 -5.99
CA ASP A 198 -4.52 -12.75 -4.98
C ASP A 198 -3.62 -11.67 -4.35
N PHE A 199 -4.21 -10.57 -3.94
CA PHE A 199 -3.65 -9.70 -2.93
C PHE A 199 -4.32 -9.98 -1.58
N ILE A 200 -3.52 -10.27 -0.56
CA ILE A 200 -3.97 -10.53 0.81
C ILE A 200 -3.45 -9.40 1.70
N HIS A 201 -4.35 -8.75 2.44
CA HIS A 201 -4.00 -7.67 3.35
C HIS A 201 -4.30 -8.10 4.79
N THR A 202 -3.25 -8.28 5.57
CA THR A 202 -3.30 -8.69 6.98
C THR A 202 -2.97 -7.49 7.87
N PHE A 203 -3.76 -7.29 8.91
CA PHE A 203 -3.65 -6.15 9.82
C PHE A 203 -3.27 -6.59 11.23
N GLY A 204 -2.46 -5.78 11.89
CA GLY A 204 -2.35 -5.74 13.34
C GLY A 204 -3.48 -4.88 13.91
N ASP A 205 -3.17 -3.64 14.30
CA ASP A 205 -4.16 -2.65 14.74
C ASP A 205 -4.88 -2.04 13.53
N ALA A 206 -6.14 -2.39 13.34
CA ALA A 206 -7.02 -1.80 12.33
C ALA A 206 -8.00 -0.87 13.02
N HIS A 207 -7.93 0.43 12.71
CA HIS A 207 -8.68 1.44 13.44
C HIS A 207 -9.39 2.45 12.53
N ILE A 208 -10.44 3.04 13.09
CA ILE A 208 -11.16 4.22 12.58
C ILE A 208 -10.96 5.32 13.60
N TYR A 209 -10.45 6.49 13.19
CA TYR A 209 -10.40 7.66 14.05
C TYR A 209 -11.80 8.15 14.41
N LEU A 210 -12.00 8.63 15.63
CA LEU A 210 -13.34 9.03 16.13
C LEU A 210 -13.95 10.17 15.28
N ASN A 211 -13.14 11.06 14.75
CA ASN A 211 -13.56 12.12 13.84
C ASN A 211 -13.90 11.65 12.40
N HIS A 212 -13.74 10.34 12.09
CA HIS A 212 -14.09 9.73 10.80
C HIS A 212 -15.36 8.88 10.83
N ILE A 213 -16.03 8.74 11.98
CA ILE A 213 -17.17 7.83 12.14
C ILE A 213 -18.31 8.17 11.18
N ASP A 214 -18.65 9.45 11.04
CA ASP A 214 -19.76 9.88 10.16
C ASP A 214 -19.40 9.68 8.69
N GLN A 215 -18.15 9.91 8.30
CA GLN A 215 -17.64 9.63 6.96
C GLN A 215 -17.69 8.14 6.63
N VAL A 216 -17.35 7.28 7.59
CA VAL A 216 -17.43 5.82 7.44
C VAL A 216 -18.88 5.38 7.29
N LYS A 217 -19.81 5.90 8.10
CA LYS A 217 -21.25 5.61 7.98
C LYS A 217 -21.79 6.04 6.61
N LEU A 218 -21.41 7.24 6.15
CA LEU A 218 -21.75 7.71 4.79
C LEU A 218 -21.20 6.77 3.71
N GLN A 219 -19.95 6.34 3.83
CA GLN A 219 -19.34 5.41 2.87
C GLN A 219 -20.05 4.05 2.86
N LEU A 220 -20.44 3.54 4.02
CA LEU A 220 -21.15 2.27 4.17
C LEU A 220 -22.58 2.29 3.61
N SER A 221 -23.20 3.47 3.49
CA SER A 221 -24.54 3.63 2.88
C SER A 221 -24.52 3.61 1.34
N ARG A 222 -23.34 3.63 0.69
CA ARG A 222 -23.21 3.71 -0.76
C ARG A 222 -23.12 2.35 -1.41
N ASP A 223 -23.77 2.21 -2.56
CA ASP A 223 -23.70 1.01 -3.38
C ASP A 223 -22.34 0.83 -4.06
N PHE A 224 -22.02 -0.41 -4.40
CA PHE A 224 -20.80 -0.73 -5.15
C PHE A 224 -21.05 -0.58 -6.66
N TYR A 225 -20.07 0.01 -7.34
CA TYR A 225 -19.94 -0.13 -8.80
C TYR A 225 -18.98 -1.30 -9.13
N SER A 226 -18.95 -1.70 -10.39
CA SER A 226 -18.00 -2.69 -10.88
C SER A 226 -16.56 -2.25 -10.65
N LEU A 227 -15.66 -3.21 -10.40
CA LEU A 227 -14.24 -2.91 -10.27
C LEU A 227 -13.67 -2.41 -11.59
N PRO A 228 -12.82 -1.39 -11.58
CA PRO A 228 -12.10 -0.93 -12.75
C PRO A 228 -11.03 -1.92 -13.19
N LYS A 229 -10.45 -1.67 -14.36
CA LYS A 229 -9.31 -2.41 -14.89
C LYS A 229 -8.07 -1.54 -14.90
N MET A 230 -6.99 -2.00 -14.29
CA MET A 230 -5.68 -1.38 -14.44
C MET A 230 -5.02 -1.94 -15.71
N VAL A 231 -4.73 -1.05 -16.65
CA VAL A 231 -3.97 -1.37 -17.86
C VAL A 231 -2.56 -0.83 -17.69
N MET A 232 -1.59 -1.66 -17.93
CA MET A 232 -0.17 -1.31 -17.86
C MET A 232 0.47 -1.43 -19.26
N ASN A 233 1.47 -0.59 -19.53
CA ASN A 233 2.27 -0.67 -20.74
C ASN A 233 3.03 -2.00 -20.77
N LYS A 234 2.67 -2.88 -21.71
CA LYS A 234 3.24 -4.23 -21.83
C LYS A 234 4.70 -4.26 -22.30
N ASP A 235 5.20 -3.14 -22.84
CA ASP A 235 6.57 -3.05 -23.33
C ASP A 235 7.58 -2.84 -22.20
N VAL A 236 7.14 -2.40 -21.03
CA VAL A 236 7.98 -2.28 -19.83
C VAL A 236 8.34 -3.67 -19.31
N LYS A 237 9.64 -3.98 -19.26
CA LYS A 237 10.20 -5.29 -18.84
C LYS A 237 11.03 -5.21 -17.56
N ASP A 238 11.33 -4.01 -17.10
CA ASP A 238 12.07 -3.75 -15.86
C ASP A 238 11.19 -2.95 -14.91
N ILE A 239 11.09 -3.43 -13.66
CA ILE A 239 10.21 -2.83 -12.66
C ILE A 239 10.58 -1.38 -12.34
N PHE A 240 11.84 -1.00 -12.49
CA PHE A 240 12.34 0.34 -12.21
C PHE A 240 12.16 1.31 -13.38
N SER A 241 11.75 0.80 -14.54
CA SER A 241 11.53 1.58 -15.77
C SER A 241 10.11 2.10 -15.92
N PHE A 242 9.17 1.66 -15.08
CA PHE A 242 7.80 2.17 -15.11
C PHE A 242 7.73 3.67 -14.80
N LYS A 243 6.86 4.35 -15.53
CA LYS A 243 6.52 5.77 -15.36
C LYS A 243 5.01 5.89 -15.14
N TYR A 244 4.58 7.06 -14.68
CA TYR A 244 3.14 7.32 -14.45
C TYR A 244 2.28 7.06 -15.69
N GLU A 245 2.78 7.42 -16.87
CA GLU A 245 2.11 7.28 -18.17
C GLU A 245 1.92 5.82 -18.61
N ASP A 246 2.61 4.88 -17.97
CA ASP A 246 2.48 3.44 -18.25
C ASP A 246 1.25 2.81 -17.59
N PHE A 247 0.47 3.59 -16.82
CA PHE A 247 -0.70 3.12 -16.09
C PHE A 247 -1.97 3.85 -16.52
N GLU A 248 -3.00 3.09 -16.87
CA GLU A 248 -4.33 3.61 -17.19
C GLU A 248 -5.40 2.85 -16.42
N LEU A 249 -6.22 3.58 -15.62
CA LEU A 249 -7.37 2.98 -14.94
C LEU A 249 -8.61 3.12 -15.83
N LYS A 250 -9.04 2.01 -16.44
CA LYS A 250 -10.23 1.96 -17.31
C LYS A 250 -11.48 1.58 -16.53
N ASP A 251 -12.61 2.08 -16.99
CA ASP A 251 -13.94 1.76 -16.48
C ASP A 251 -14.13 2.14 -14.99
N TYR A 252 -13.42 3.17 -14.49
CA TYR A 252 -13.52 3.59 -13.11
C TYR A 252 -14.71 4.53 -12.89
N THR A 253 -15.77 3.96 -12.31
CA THR A 253 -16.92 4.71 -11.78
C THR A 253 -16.88 4.65 -10.27
N SER A 254 -17.04 5.79 -9.61
CA SER A 254 -17.04 5.87 -8.14
C SER A 254 -18.00 6.94 -7.65
N HIS A 255 -18.47 6.78 -6.41
CA HIS A 255 -19.10 7.87 -5.67
C HIS A 255 -18.09 8.99 -5.42
N PRO A 256 -18.57 10.23 -5.17
CA PRO A 256 -17.70 11.36 -4.86
C PRO A 256 -16.76 11.08 -3.68
N HIS A 257 -15.63 11.80 -3.67
CA HIS A 257 -14.71 11.81 -2.54
C HIS A 257 -15.43 12.17 -1.23
N ILE A 258 -15.03 11.57 -0.12
CA ILE A 258 -15.46 11.93 1.23
C ILE A 258 -14.27 12.59 1.92
N LYS A 259 -14.39 13.89 2.23
CA LYS A 259 -13.34 14.65 2.90
C LYS A 259 -13.25 14.22 4.36
N ALA A 260 -12.04 14.05 4.86
CA ALA A 260 -11.72 13.83 6.28
C ALA A 260 -10.38 14.47 6.62
N GLU A 261 -10.20 14.81 7.89
CA GLU A 261 -8.95 15.37 8.40
C GLU A 261 -7.94 14.27 8.69
N ILE A 262 -6.67 14.52 8.39
CA ILE A 262 -5.58 13.61 8.73
C ILE A 262 -5.23 13.81 10.21
N SER A 263 -5.18 12.74 10.98
CA SER A 263 -4.70 12.75 12.36
C SER A 263 -3.18 12.51 12.36
N VAL A 264 -2.38 13.50 12.76
CA VAL A 264 -0.89 13.52 12.74
C VAL A 264 -0.30 13.60 14.12
#